data_4630d7e93b02081b42cc7fed9584459d
#
_entry.id   4630d7e93b02081b42cc7fed9584459d
#
_cell.length_a   1.000
_cell.length_b   1.000
_cell.length_c   1.000
_cell.angle_alpha   90.00
_cell.angle_beta   90.00
_cell.angle_gamma   90.00
#
_symmetry.space_group_name_H-M   'P 1'
#
loop_
_entity.id
_entity.type
_entity.pdbx_description
1 polymer ?
#
loop_
_entity_poly.entity_id
_entity_poly.type
_entity_poly.pdbx_seq_one_letter_code
_entity_poly.pdbx_strand_id
1 'polypeptide(L)'
;MNWTTDEFLKRLYEETKNERLKLRSGKKHTGVDRQELSGRLRQALGNFPGTVTPLQPIVLEKKDYGDYYLEHIKYTTMESVDVPVMVLVPKDGKGSWPAVLACHGHGNGQRDAVGLAPNGSVLGEPGIHNRFAVELVKRGLLVVIPEIMGFGVRRMAEEIIANPNYSSCGTLSSQLLMFGRTLAGMRVYEAIRALDYLQSRDDVIASRIGIFGFSGGSLISAFTAGLDDRIKATVLAGWTNTFRGSILAMHHCIDNYLPGILLDAEQPDLIGLIAPRSLFVESGENDPIFPLENVREAIAELKEIYYGMNALDCFQSDLFPGSHEISGRKSFDWLAECLRS
;
A
#
# COMPACT_ATOMS: atom_id res chain seq x y z
N MET A 1 11.05 -34.13 -24.91
CA MET A 1 9.66 -33.63 -24.67
C MET A 1 9.73 -32.73 -23.46
N ASN A 2 9.23 -31.49 -23.57
CA ASN A 2 9.14 -30.58 -22.44
C ASN A 2 7.78 -30.78 -21.75
N TRP A 3 7.77 -31.26 -20.50
CA TRP A 3 6.55 -31.52 -19.73
C TRP A 3 6.23 -30.39 -18.75
N THR A 4 7.07 -29.34 -18.70
CA THR A 4 6.86 -28.17 -17.82
C THR A 4 5.98 -27.13 -18.50
N THR A 5 5.29 -26.35 -17.70
CA THR A 5 4.36 -25.30 -18.18
C THR A 5 5.03 -23.92 -18.31
N ASP A 6 6.31 -23.81 -17.96
CA ASP A 6 7.04 -22.51 -17.90
C ASP A 6 7.01 -21.78 -19.23
N GLU A 7 7.31 -22.48 -20.36
CA GLU A 7 7.33 -21.89 -21.68
C GLU A 7 5.93 -21.44 -22.16
N PHE A 8 4.89 -22.13 -21.70
CA PHE A 8 3.52 -21.70 -21.95
C PHE A 8 3.22 -20.37 -21.24
N LEU A 9 3.56 -20.25 -19.96
CA LEU A 9 3.31 -19.02 -19.18
C LEU A 9 4.12 -17.83 -19.71
N LYS A 10 5.39 -18.05 -20.09
CA LYS A 10 6.22 -17.02 -20.73
C LYS A 10 5.60 -16.54 -22.04
N ARG A 11 5.16 -17.46 -22.90
CA ARG A 11 4.51 -17.11 -24.16
C ARG A 11 3.22 -16.36 -23.92
N LEU A 12 2.38 -16.82 -23.00
CA LEU A 12 1.12 -16.15 -22.65
C LEU A 12 1.37 -14.71 -22.21
N TYR A 13 2.41 -14.46 -21.39
CA TYR A 13 2.78 -13.10 -20.97
C TYR A 13 3.19 -12.25 -22.20
N GLU A 14 4.07 -12.76 -23.07
CA GLU A 14 4.55 -12.01 -24.24
C GLU A 14 3.42 -11.71 -25.24
N GLU A 15 2.53 -12.66 -25.47
CA GLU A 15 1.34 -12.47 -26.33
C GLU A 15 0.45 -11.34 -25.74
N THR A 16 0.14 -11.42 -24.45
CA THR A 16 -0.67 -10.42 -23.73
C THR A 16 0.00 -9.05 -23.76
N LYS A 17 1.31 -8.97 -23.51
CA LYS A 17 2.08 -7.72 -23.59
C LYS A 17 1.99 -7.11 -24.99
N ASN A 18 2.18 -7.92 -26.04
CA ASN A 18 2.12 -7.45 -27.41
C ASN A 18 0.73 -6.93 -27.81
N GLU A 19 -0.33 -7.57 -27.33
CA GLU A 19 -1.70 -7.10 -27.55
C GLU A 19 -1.94 -5.75 -26.85
N ARG A 20 -1.54 -5.60 -25.60
CA ARG A 20 -1.60 -4.32 -24.89
C ARG A 20 -0.88 -3.20 -25.63
N LEU A 21 0.34 -3.46 -26.11
CA LEU A 21 1.14 -2.48 -26.84
C LEU A 21 0.48 -2.08 -28.18
N LYS A 22 -0.13 -3.02 -28.91
CA LYS A 22 -0.89 -2.71 -30.12
C LYS A 22 -2.09 -1.82 -29.86
N LEU A 23 -2.83 -2.06 -28.77
CA LEU A 23 -3.97 -1.23 -28.38
C LEU A 23 -3.55 0.20 -28.01
N ARG A 24 -2.33 0.35 -27.45
CA ARG A 24 -1.76 1.66 -27.08
C ARG A 24 -1.19 2.43 -28.27
N SER A 25 -0.59 1.76 -29.24
CA SER A 25 0.05 2.41 -30.42
C SER A 25 -0.93 3.17 -31.32
N GLY A 26 -2.21 2.88 -31.24
CA GLY A 26 -3.27 3.63 -31.94
C GLY A 26 -3.77 4.89 -31.22
N LYS A 27 -3.33 5.14 -29.97
CA LYS A 27 -3.72 6.31 -29.19
C LYS A 27 -2.52 7.26 -29.00
N LYS A 28 -2.69 8.58 -29.21
CA LYS A 28 -1.62 9.57 -29.03
C LYS A 28 -1.03 9.49 -27.62
N HIS A 29 0.27 9.66 -27.49
CA HIS A 29 1.24 9.61 -26.37
C HIS A 29 0.80 9.71 -24.88
N THR A 30 -0.45 9.87 -24.56
CA THR A 30 -1.04 9.72 -23.21
C THR A 30 -1.85 8.42 -23.08
N GLY A 31 -1.66 7.53 -23.91
CA GLY A 31 -1.95 6.13 -24.29
C GLY A 31 -3.01 5.36 -23.55
N VAL A 32 -3.20 5.48 -22.27
CA VAL A 32 -4.23 4.80 -21.50
C VAL A 32 -5.23 5.82 -20.99
N ASP A 33 -6.50 5.61 -21.31
CA ASP A 33 -7.56 6.36 -20.64
C ASP A 33 -7.52 6.02 -19.15
N ARG A 34 -7.14 7.00 -18.33
CA ARG A 34 -6.96 6.81 -16.89
C ARG A 34 -8.27 6.42 -16.21
N GLN A 35 -9.39 6.94 -16.69
CA GLN A 35 -10.70 6.57 -16.17
C GLN A 35 -11.04 5.11 -16.51
N GLU A 36 -10.75 4.70 -17.75
CA GLU A 36 -10.90 3.29 -18.17
C GLU A 36 -10.00 2.39 -17.33
N LEU A 37 -8.69 2.72 -17.16
CA LEU A 37 -7.76 1.93 -16.38
C LEU A 37 -8.15 1.85 -14.90
N SER A 38 -8.60 2.95 -14.30
CA SER A 38 -9.13 2.96 -12.94
C SER A 38 -10.35 2.03 -12.80
N GLY A 39 -11.23 2.02 -13.80
CA GLY A 39 -12.36 1.08 -13.88
C GLY A 39 -11.91 -0.38 -13.97
N ARG A 40 -10.89 -0.67 -14.81
CA ARG A 40 -10.28 -2.01 -14.93
C ARG A 40 -9.64 -2.46 -13.63
N LEU A 41 -8.89 -1.57 -12.95
CA LEU A 41 -8.33 -1.87 -11.64
C LEU A 41 -9.43 -2.20 -10.62
N ARG A 42 -10.51 -1.40 -10.54
CA ARG A 42 -11.66 -1.70 -9.66
C ARG A 42 -12.26 -3.07 -9.96
N GLN A 43 -12.42 -3.41 -11.22
CA GLN A 43 -12.95 -4.71 -11.64
C GLN A 43 -12.02 -5.86 -11.23
N ALA A 44 -10.70 -5.72 -11.42
CA ALA A 44 -9.71 -6.72 -11.03
C ALA A 44 -9.58 -6.90 -9.51
N LEU A 45 -9.78 -5.83 -8.73
CA LEU A 45 -9.86 -5.88 -7.27
C LEU A 45 -11.10 -6.64 -6.78
N GLY A 46 -12.14 -6.73 -7.61
CA GLY A 46 -13.38 -7.41 -7.31
C GLY A 46 -14.45 -6.49 -6.72
N ASN A 47 -15.58 -7.06 -6.37
CA ASN A 47 -16.72 -6.30 -5.89
C ASN A 47 -16.49 -5.74 -4.48
N PHE A 48 -16.48 -4.42 -4.36
CA PHE A 48 -16.49 -3.76 -3.06
C PHE A 48 -17.88 -3.91 -2.40
N PRO A 49 -17.97 -3.86 -1.05
CA PRO A 49 -19.25 -3.83 -0.36
C PRO A 49 -20.14 -2.70 -0.88
N GLY A 50 -21.39 -3.02 -1.27
CA GLY A 50 -22.30 -2.03 -1.86
C GLY A 50 -22.89 -1.06 -0.84
N THR A 51 -22.92 -1.45 0.44
CA THR A 51 -23.43 -0.60 1.53
C THR A 51 -22.29 -0.07 2.36
N VAL A 52 -22.24 1.25 2.53
CA VAL A 52 -21.26 1.92 3.39
C VAL A 52 -21.76 1.85 4.84
N THR A 53 -21.07 1.08 5.67
CA THR A 53 -21.37 0.97 7.10
C THR A 53 -20.81 2.19 7.85
N PRO A 54 -21.53 2.80 8.81
CA PRO A 54 -20.99 3.84 9.67
C PRO A 54 -19.75 3.35 10.44
N LEU A 55 -18.69 4.15 10.48
CA LEU A 55 -17.42 3.75 11.09
C LEU A 55 -17.49 3.54 12.60
N GLN A 56 -18.26 4.37 13.32
CA GLN A 56 -18.45 4.31 14.78
C GLN A 56 -17.12 4.12 15.55
N PRO A 57 -16.15 5.04 15.42
CA PRO A 57 -14.84 4.90 16.06
C PRO A 57 -14.97 4.93 17.59
N ILE A 58 -14.26 4.00 18.25
CA ILE A 58 -14.19 3.88 19.70
C ILE A 58 -12.74 3.90 20.14
N VAL A 59 -12.38 4.84 21.02
CA VAL A 59 -11.07 4.86 21.67
C VAL A 59 -11.07 3.81 22.79
N LEU A 60 -10.16 2.85 22.69
CA LEU A 60 -9.98 1.78 23.67
C LEU A 60 -8.93 2.13 24.72
N GLU A 61 -7.84 2.78 24.30
CA GLU A 61 -6.73 3.15 25.15
C GLU A 61 -6.01 4.35 24.55
N LYS A 62 -5.45 5.20 25.42
CA LYS A 62 -4.55 6.30 25.02
C LYS A 62 -3.32 6.30 25.95
N LYS A 63 -2.12 6.24 25.36
CA LYS A 63 -0.84 6.24 26.06
C LYS A 63 0.01 7.44 25.65
N ASP A 64 0.76 7.97 26.61
CA ASP A 64 1.72 9.05 26.41
C ASP A 64 3.11 8.45 26.15
N TYR A 65 3.71 8.79 25.00
CA TYR A 65 5.05 8.39 24.58
C TYR A 65 6.03 9.58 24.55
N GLY A 66 5.74 10.66 25.28
CA GLY A 66 6.58 11.85 25.35
C GLY A 66 6.29 12.82 24.19
N ASP A 67 6.79 12.53 23.00
CA ASP A 67 6.64 13.41 21.83
C ASP A 67 5.27 13.27 21.13
N TYR A 68 4.56 12.17 21.39
CA TYR A 68 3.26 11.87 20.78
C TYR A 68 2.37 11.06 21.73
N TYR A 69 1.06 11.08 21.45
CA TYR A 69 0.11 10.12 22.02
C TYR A 69 -0.08 8.96 21.06
N LEU A 70 -0.15 7.75 21.60
CA LEU A 70 -0.62 6.56 20.86
C LEU A 70 -2.02 6.23 21.36
N GLU A 71 -3.00 6.30 20.45
CA GLU A 71 -4.37 5.89 20.68
C GLU A 71 -4.58 4.51 20.07
N HIS A 72 -5.06 3.56 20.85
CA HIS A 72 -5.64 2.31 20.34
C HIS A 72 -7.14 2.54 20.16
N ILE A 73 -7.60 2.43 18.95
CA ILE A 73 -9.01 2.57 18.61
C ILE A 73 -9.50 1.36 17.82
N LYS A 74 -10.81 1.25 17.67
CA LYS A 74 -11.43 0.41 16.65
C LYS A 74 -12.48 1.20 15.89
N TYR A 75 -12.71 0.83 14.63
CA TYR A 75 -13.87 1.29 13.86
C TYR A 75 -14.40 0.15 12.98
N THR A 76 -15.65 0.27 12.55
CA THR A 76 -16.33 -0.74 11.71
C THR A 76 -16.23 -0.35 10.24
N THR A 77 -15.74 -1.24 9.38
CA THR A 77 -15.63 -0.99 7.93
C THR A 77 -16.77 -1.63 7.14
N MET A 78 -17.22 -2.78 7.59
CA MET A 78 -18.34 -3.55 7.05
C MET A 78 -19.16 -4.10 8.21
N GLU A 79 -20.38 -4.51 7.95
CA GLU A 79 -21.23 -5.15 8.98
C GLU A 79 -20.46 -6.30 9.66
N SER A 80 -20.39 -6.27 10.98
CA SER A 80 -19.66 -7.24 11.81
C SER A 80 -18.14 -7.32 11.59
N VAL A 81 -17.52 -6.31 10.93
CA VAL A 81 -16.07 -6.26 10.72
C VAL A 81 -15.47 -5.02 11.36
N ASP A 82 -14.95 -5.21 12.56
CA ASP A 82 -14.16 -4.19 13.26
C ASP A 82 -12.69 -4.24 12.86
N VAL A 83 -12.08 -3.07 12.73
CA VAL A 83 -10.67 -2.90 12.45
C VAL A 83 -9.98 -2.27 13.65
N PRO A 84 -9.05 -2.97 14.31
CA PRO A 84 -8.17 -2.35 15.30
C PRO A 84 -7.20 -1.39 14.61
N VAL A 85 -6.98 -0.23 15.22
CA VAL A 85 -6.15 0.83 14.63
C VAL A 85 -5.27 1.46 15.70
N MET A 86 -4.03 1.70 15.37
CA MET A 86 -3.16 2.59 16.13
C MET A 86 -3.17 3.98 15.50
N VAL A 87 -3.32 5.01 16.33
CA VAL A 87 -3.24 6.41 15.90
C VAL A 87 -2.15 7.10 16.69
N LEU A 88 -1.17 7.64 16.00
CA LEU A 88 -0.11 8.45 16.60
C LEU A 88 -0.44 9.93 16.39
N VAL A 89 -0.62 10.66 17.48
CA VAL A 89 -1.00 12.08 17.47
C VAL A 89 0.16 12.92 17.98
N PRO A 90 0.71 13.87 17.19
CA PRO A 90 1.82 14.72 17.63
C PRO A 90 1.45 15.59 18.86
N LYS A 91 2.45 15.96 19.66
CA LYS A 91 2.29 16.84 20.85
C LYS A 91 2.93 18.21 20.64
N ASP A 92 2.96 18.72 19.41
CA ASP A 92 3.57 20.02 19.09
C ASP A 92 2.64 21.24 19.32
N GLY A 93 1.48 21.03 19.90
CA GLY A 93 0.55 22.08 20.34
C GLY A 93 -0.26 22.75 19.22
N LYS A 94 -0.19 22.27 17.96
CA LYS A 94 -0.87 22.91 16.84
C LYS A 94 -2.38 22.69 16.78
N GLY A 95 -2.88 21.62 17.41
CA GLY A 95 -4.31 21.29 17.46
C GLY A 95 -4.85 20.59 16.21
N SER A 96 -4.22 20.73 15.05
CA SER A 96 -4.54 19.97 13.83
C SER A 96 -3.29 19.73 12.98
N TRP A 97 -3.24 18.56 12.33
CA TRP A 97 -2.05 18.09 11.62
C TRP A 97 -2.38 17.58 10.22
N PRO A 98 -1.43 17.69 9.26
CA PRO A 98 -1.41 16.82 8.11
C PRO A 98 -1.39 15.37 8.57
N ALA A 99 -2.01 14.47 7.81
CA ALA A 99 -2.15 13.10 8.25
C ALA A 99 -1.65 12.08 7.23
N VAL A 100 -1.24 10.91 7.72
CA VAL A 100 -0.77 9.79 6.88
C VAL A 100 -1.52 8.52 7.24
N LEU A 101 -2.08 7.87 6.23
CA LEU A 101 -2.50 6.48 6.32
C LEU A 101 -1.26 5.60 6.13
N ALA A 102 -0.92 4.81 7.15
CA ALA A 102 0.25 3.96 7.17
C ALA A 102 -0.15 2.49 6.97
N CYS A 103 0.28 1.90 5.86
CA CYS A 103 0.00 0.52 5.49
C CYS A 103 1.25 -0.35 5.72
N HIS A 104 1.22 -1.21 6.74
CA HIS A 104 2.33 -2.09 7.07
C HIS A 104 2.46 -3.25 6.06
N GLY A 105 3.65 -3.84 5.96
CA GLY A 105 3.93 -5.05 5.20
C GLY A 105 3.60 -6.34 5.98
N HIS A 106 4.11 -7.47 5.47
CA HIS A 106 4.08 -8.76 6.17
C HIS A 106 4.88 -8.67 7.47
N GLY A 107 4.37 -9.29 8.54
CA GLY A 107 4.99 -9.30 9.87
C GLY A 107 3.95 -9.45 10.98
N ASN A 108 4.21 -8.80 12.13
CA ASN A 108 3.34 -8.82 13.30
C ASN A 108 2.17 -7.80 13.22
N GLY A 109 1.85 -7.32 12.02
CA GLY A 109 0.78 -6.37 11.80
C GLY A 109 1.19 -4.92 12.09
N GLN A 110 0.22 -4.10 12.52
CA GLN A 110 0.41 -2.67 12.80
C GLN A 110 1.52 -2.38 13.84
N ARG A 111 1.85 -3.35 14.72
CA ARG A 111 2.89 -3.21 15.74
C ARG A 111 4.27 -2.99 15.15
N ASP A 112 4.58 -3.62 14.02
CA ASP A 112 5.87 -3.44 13.36
C ASP A 112 6.07 -1.99 12.88
N ALA A 113 5.00 -1.32 12.44
CA ALA A 113 5.04 0.08 12.02
C ALA A 113 5.41 1.05 13.17
N VAL A 114 5.14 0.66 14.40
CA VAL A 114 5.45 1.47 15.61
C VAL A 114 6.62 0.90 16.42
N GLY A 115 7.23 -0.21 15.99
CA GLY A 115 8.34 -0.86 16.68
C GLY A 115 7.97 -1.50 18.01
N LEU A 116 6.79 -2.12 18.08
CA LEU A 116 6.32 -2.86 19.25
C LEU A 116 6.36 -4.37 19.01
N ALA A 117 6.85 -5.11 19.99
CA ALA A 117 6.74 -6.56 20.02
C ALA A 117 5.28 -7.02 20.20
N PRO A 118 4.95 -8.31 19.93
CA PRO A 118 3.60 -8.84 20.17
C PRO A 118 3.06 -8.66 21.59
N ASN A 119 3.94 -8.63 22.59
CA ASN A 119 3.57 -8.37 23.99
C ASN A 119 3.42 -6.87 24.33
N GLY A 120 3.61 -5.96 23.36
CA GLY A 120 3.51 -4.51 23.52
C GLY A 120 4.77 -3.81 24.06
N SER A 121 5.86 -4.53 24.30
CA SER A 121 7.15 -3.90 24.65
C SER A 121 7.79 -3.23 23.45
N VAL A 122 8.55 -2.16 23.67
CA VAL A 122 9.31 -1.48 22.61
C VAL A 122 10.47 -2.37 22.17
N LEU A 123 10.61 -2.58 20.87
CA LEU A 123 11.73 -3.32 20.30
C LEU A 123 13.03 -2.52 20.41
N GLY A 124 14.14 -3.17 20.75
CA GLY A 124 15.48 -2.56 20.76
C GLY A 124 15.86 -2.05 19.37
N GLU A 125 15.73 -2.91 18.36
CA GLU A 125 16.01 -2.60 16.96
C GLU A 125 14.72 -2.41 16.16
N PRO A 126 14.70 -1.52 15.15
CA PRO A 126 13.47 -1.14 14.44
C PRO A 126 12.92 -2.20 13.48
N GLY A 127 13.66 -3.28 13.16
CA GLY A 127 13.29 -4.26 12.15
C GLY A 127 13.14 -3.67 10.75
N ILE A 128 12.65 -4.48 9.80
CA ILE A 128 12.52 -4.08 8.38
C ILE A 128 11.50 -2.96 8.14
N HIS A 129 10.55 -2.74 9.04
CA HIS A 129 9.58 -1.65 8.99
C HIS A 129 10.14 -0.31 9.48
N ASN A 130 11.34 -0.28 10.06
CA ASN A 130 12.06 0.91 10.52
C ASN A 130 11.21 1.88 11.39
N ARG A 131 10.24 1.35 12.15
CA ARG A 131 9.31 2.14 13.00
C ARG A 131 8.72 3.35 12.25
N PHE A 132 8.43 3.21 10.97
CA PHE A 132 8.15 4.32 10.06
C PHE A 132 7.01 5.22 10.55
N ALA A 133 6.02 4.68 11.25
CA ALA A 133 4.93 5.48 11.80
C ALA A 133 5.43 6.42 12.92
N VAL A 134 6.37 5.97 13.75
CA VAL A 134 7.00 6.79 14.79
C VAL A 134 7.87 7.89 14.16
N GLU A 135 8.60 7.56 13.11
CA GLU A 135 9.40 8.54 12.38
C GLU A 135 8.54 9.62 11.71
N LEU A 136 7.36 9.26 11.20
CA LEU A 136 6.42 10.21 10.61
C LEU A 136 5.74 11.11 11.66
N VAL A 137 5.32 10.56 12.81
CA VAL A 137 4.69 11.39 13.87
C VAL A 137 5.67 12.38 14.47
N LYS A 138 6.95 12.03 14.63
CA LYS A 138 8.01 12.96 15.07
C LYS A 138 8.23 14.12 14.10
N ARG A 139 7.84 13.96 12.84
CA ARG A 139 7.86 15.01 11.81
C ARG A 139 6.59 15.86 11.80
N GLY A 140 5.71 15.72 12.81
CA GLY A 140 4.49 16.49 12.96
C GLY A 140 3.34 16.03 12.05
N LEU A 141 3.32 14.76 11.68
CA LEU A 141 2.22 14.14 10.94
C LEU A 141 1.39 13.28 11.90
N LEU A 142 0.07 13.39 11.85
CA LEU A 142 -0.81 12.43 12.50
C LEU A 142 -0.81 11.14 11.69
N VAL A 143 -0.57 9.98 12.32
CA VAL A 143 -0.42 8.72 11.60
C VAL A 143 -1.50 7.72 12.02
N VAL A 144 -2.26 7.21 11.07
CA VAL A 144 -3.30 6.19 11.28
C VAL A 144 -2.82 4.87 10.68
N ILE A 145 -2.77 3.83 11.51
CA ILE A 145 -2.22 2.51 11.16
C ILE A 145 -3.29 1.44 11.42
N PRO A 146 -4.15 1.13 10.44
CA PRO A 146 -5.09 0.00 10.56
C PRO A 146 -4.35 -1.33 10.61
N GLU A 147 -4.84 -2.28 11.40
CA GLU A 147 -4.43 -3.68 11.28
C GLU A 147 -4.96 -4.25 9.97
N ILE A 148 -4.08 -4.61 9.05
CA ILE A 148 -4.44 -5.09 7.72
C ILE A 148 -5.05 -6.50 7.83
N MET A 149 -6.16 -6.74 7.12
CA MET A 149 -6.85 -8.04 7.07
C MET A 149 -5.88 -9.18 6.73
N GLY A 150 -5.89 -10.23 7.54
CA GLY A 150 -5.01 -11.39 7.40
C GLY A 150 -3.70 -11.30 8.19
N PHE A 151 -3.48 -10.20 8.95
CA PHE A 151 -2.32 -10.04 9.83
C PHE A 151 -2.73 -9.80 11.29
N GLY A 152 -1.76 -9.91 12.20
CA GLY A 152 -1.92 -9.63 13.62
C GLY A 152 -3.12 -10.34 14.22
N VAL A 153 -4.04 -9.59 14.81
CA VAL A 153 -5.26 -10.13 15.40
C VAL A 153 -6.39 -10.36 14.39
N ARG A 154 -6.20 -9.97 13.12
CA ARG A 154 -7.19 -10.14 12.04
C ARG A 154 -6.93 -11.33 11.14
N ARG A 155 -6.24 -12.33 11.66
CA ARG A 155 -6.04 -13.65 11.03
C ARG A 155 -7.23 -14.57 11.30
N MET A 156 -7.33 -15.65 10.55
CA MET A 156 -8.29 -16.72 10.84
C MET A 156 -7.99 -17.34 12.21
N ALA A 157 -9.02 -17.52 13.03
CA ALA A 157 -8.86 -17.94 14.43
C ALA A 157 -8.07 -19.26 14.59
N GLU A 158 -8.36 -20.25 13.73
CA GLU A 158 -7.67 -21.54 13.75
C GLU A 158 -6.17 -21.40 13.38
N GLU A 159 -5.85 -20.51 12.45
CA GLU A 159 -4.46 -20.27 12.02
C GLU A 159 -3.65 -19.50 13.07
N ILE A 160 -4.28 -18.64 13.86
CA ILE A 160 -3.63 -18.00 15.02
C ILE A 160 -3.11 -19.05 16.01
N ILE A 161 -3.94 -20.09 16.25
CA ILE A 161 -3.61 -21.16 17.19
C ILE A 161 -2.56 -22.10 16.60
N ALA A 162 -2.72 -22.49 15.32
CA ALA A 162 -1.87 -23.47 14.68
C ALA A 162 -0.46 -22.94 14.36
N ASN A 163 -0.35 -21.67 13.96
CA ASN A 163 0.91 -21.05 13.59
C ASN A 163 0.93 -19.54 13.86
N PRO A 164 1.48 -19.10 15.00
CA PRO A 164 1.46 -17.69 15.39
C PRO A 164 2.25 -16.77 14.46
N ASN A 165 3.15 -17.31 13.63
CA ASN A 165 4.04 -16.51 12.75
C ASN A 165 3.57 -16.40 11.30
N TYR A 166 2.44 -17.03 10.93
CA TYR A 166 1.93 -17.03 9.56
C TYR A 166 0.80 -16.01 9.38
N SER A 167 0.69 -15.46 8.15
CA SER A 167 -0.49 -14.68 7.75
C SER A 167 -1.62 -15.60 7.30
N SER A 168 -2.86 -15.11 7.36
CA SER A 168 -4.03 -15.80 6.78
C SER A 168 -4.30 -15.41 5.32
N CYS A 169 -3.29 -14.87 4.63
CA CYS A 169 -3.45 -14.37 3.26
C CYS A 169 -3.93 -15.46 2.29
N GLY A 170 -3.34 -16.65 2.37
CA GLY A 170 -3.70 -17.78 1.49
C GLY A 170 -5.14 -18.18 1.64
N THR A 171 -5.58 -18.45 2.86
CA THR A 171 -6.95 -18.89 3.18
C THR A 171 -7.96 -17.81 2.82
N LEU A 172 -7.74 -16.57 3.23
CA LEU A 172 -8.64 -15.46 2.92
C LEU A 172 -8.75 -15.23 1.42
N SER A 173 -7.63 -15.23 0.68
CA SER A 173 -7.64 -15.01 -0.76
C SER A 173 -8.43 -16.09 -1.50
N SER A 174 -8.16 -17.37 -1.21
CA SER A 174 -8.86 -18.49 -1.88
C SER A 174 -10.36 -18.47 -1.59
N GLN A 175 -10.77 -18.16 -0.36
CA GLN A 175 -12.18 -18.06 -0.02
C GLN A 175 -12.86 -16.85 -0.68
N LEU A 176 -12.23 -15.68 -0.66
CA LEU A 176 -12.76 -14.44 -1.26
C LEU A 176 -12.96 -14.57 -2.77
N LEU A 177 -12.07 -15.28 -3.48
CA LEU A 177 -12.21 -15.54 -4.92
C LEU A 177 -13.53 -16.24 -5.25
N MET A 178 -14.02 -17.14 -4.39
CA MET A 178 -15.33 -17.82 -4.59
C MET A 178 -16.52 -16.84 -4.55
N PHE A 179 -16.34 -15.67 -3.95
CA PHE A 179 -17.33 -14.60 -3.87
C PHE A 179 -17.09 -13.47 -4.87
N GLY A 180 -16.18 -13.66 -5.85
CA GLY A 180 -15.82 -12.62 -6.82
C GLY A 180 -15.09 -11.43 -6.19
N ARG A 181 -14.35 -11.65 -5.11
CA ARG A 181 -13.56 -10.65 -4.40
C ARG A 181 -12.11 -11.06 -4.34
N THR A 182 -11.20 -10.10 -4.23
CA THR A 182 -9.79 -10.37 -3.96
C THR A 182 -9.42 -9.86 -2.55
N LEU A 183 -8.40 -10.44 -1.94
CA LEU A 183 -7.90 -9.94 -0.66
C LEU A 183 -7.33 -8.52 -0.82
N ALA A 184 -6.63 -8.23 -1.94
CA ALA A 184 -6.21 -6.88 -2.28
C ALA A 184 -7.39 -5.90 -2.33
N GLY A 185 -8.49 -6.27 -2.98
CA GLY A 185 -9.69 -5.44 -3.06
C GLY A 185 -10.31 -5.13 -1.71
N MET A 186 -10.38 -6.14 -0.82
CA MET A 186 -10.89 -5.93 0.54
C MET A 186 -9.99 -4.98 1.34
N ARG A 187 -8.68 -5.11 1.23
CA ARG A 187 -7.70 -4.23 1.88
C ARG A 187 -7.73 -2.79 1.34
N VAL A 188 -7.86 -2.62 0.02
CA VAL A 188 -8.05 -1.31 -0.61
C VAL A 188 -9.35 -0.66 -0.15
N TYR A 189 -10.45 -1.43 -0.09
CA TYR A 189 -11.71 -0.93 0.46
C TYR A 189 -11.54 -0.44 1.91
N GLU A 190 -10.90 -1.21 2.76
CA GLU A 190 -10.63 -0.81 4.15
C GLU A 190 -9.69 0.39 4.26
N ALA A 191 -8.73 0.54 3.34
CA ALA A 191 -7.88 1.73 3.27
C ALA A 191 -8.70 2.98 2.88
N ILE A 192 -9.66 2.86 1.96
CA ILE A 192 -10.61 3.94 1.63
C ILE A 192 -11.45 4.29 2.88
N ARG A 193 -11.91 3.30 3.64
CA ARG A 193 -12.62 3.55 4.90
C ARG A 193 -11.75 4.22 5.96
N ALA A 194 -10.44 3.92 5.99
CA ALA A 194 -9.49 4.62 6.85
C ALA A 194 -9.32 6.09 6.45
N LEU A 195 -9.40 6.42 5.16
CA LEU A 195 -9.44 7.82 4.70
C LEU A 195 -10.73 8.53 5.17
N ASP A 196 -11.87 7.83 5.19
CA ASP A 196 -13.11 8.40 5.74
C ASP A 196 -12.95 8.69 7.24
N TYR A 197 -12.28 7.79 7.98
CA TYR A 197 -11.96 8.03 9.38
C TYR A 197 -11.03 9.24 9.57
N LEU A 198 -9.96 9.35 8.77
CA LEU A 198 -9.07 10.51 8.80
C LEU A 198 -9.82 11.82 8.57
N GLN A 199 -10.73 11.85 7.60
CA GLN A 199 -11.53 13.05 7.32
C GLN A 199 -12.58 13.37 8.39
N SER A 200 -12.98 12.40 9.20
CA SER A 200 -13.95 12.60 10.28
C SER A 200 -13.33 13.15 11.58
N ARG A 201 -12.00 13.21 11.65
CA ARG A 201 -11.29 13.72 12.84
C ARG A 201 -11.14 15.25 12.77
N ASP A 202 -11.47 15.92 13.87
CA ASP A 202 -11.35 17.38 13.99
C ASP A 202 -9.88 17.85 14.04
N ASP A 203 -8.96 16.94 14.43
CA ASP A 203 -7.52 17.21 14.54
C ASP A 203 -6.74 16.85 13.25
N VAL A 204 -7.41 16.57 12.14
CA VAL A 204 -6.81 16.30 10.83
C VAL A 204 -7.09 17.43 9.84
N ILE A 205 -6.05 17.90 9.15
CA ILE A 205 -6.19 18.80 8.02
C ILE A 205 -6.60 17.98 6.80
N ALA A 206 -7.90 17.89 6.51
CA ALA A 206 -8.48 16.99 5.50
C ALA A 206 -7.93 17.18 4.07
N SER A 207 -7.40 18.35 3.74
CA SER A 207 -6.76 18.64 2.45
C SER A 207 -5.30 18.16 2.38
N ARG A 208 -4.72 17.65 3.48
CA ARG A 208 -3.30 17.29 3.63
C ARG A 208 -3.15 15.85 4.12
N ILE A 209 -3.73 14.91 3.36
CA ILE A 209 -3.66 13.48 3.65
C ILE A 209 -2.69 12.82 2.68
N GLY A 210 -1.71 12.10 3.22
CA GLY A 210 -0.79 11.23 2.49
C GLY A 210 -1.00 9.76 2.81
N ILE A 211 -0.29 8.91 2.08
CA ILE A 211 -0.25 7.47 2.35
C ILE A 211 1.20 6.96 2.25
N PHE A 212 1.56 6.10 3.18
CA PHE A 212 2.85 5.40 3.18
C PHE A 212 2.62 3.91 3.26
N GLY A 213 3.16 3.15 2.30
CA GLY A 213 3.10 1.70 2.31
C GLY A 213 4.48 1.05 2.31
N PHE A 214 4.56 -0.14 2.91
CA PHE A 214 5.72 -1.02 2.83
C PHE A 214 5.34 -2.40 2.31
N SER A 215 6.07 -2.92 1.30
CA SER A 215 5.84 -4.27 0.76
C SER A 215 4.36 -4.48 0.35
N GLY A 216 3.65 -5.48 0.89
CA GLY A 216 2.20 -5.64 0.68
C GLY A 216 1.38 -4.40 1.06
N GLY A 217 1.85 -3.58 2.00
CA GLY A 217 1.25 -2.28 2.32
C GLY A 217 1.41 -1.26 1.18
N SER A 218 2.50 -1.34 0.40
CA SER A 218 2.69 -0.50 -0.80
C SER A 218 1.71 -0.84 -1.91
N LEU A 219 1.37 -2.13 -2.10
CA LEU A 219 0.29 -2.55 -3.00
C LEU A 219 -1.03 -1.86 -2.63
N ILE A 220 -1.40 -1.92 -1.35
CA ILE A 220 -2.61 -1.27 -0.83
C ILE A 220 -2.55 0.23 -1.08
N SER A 221 -1.41 0.85 -0.76
CA SER A 221 -1.20 2.30 -0.90
C SER A 221 -1.27 2.76 -2.35
N ALA A 222 -0.63 2.03 -3.28
CA ALA A 222 -0.64 2.34 -4.70
C ALA A 222 -2.06 2.30 -5.29
N PHE A 223 -2.80 1.23 -5.01
CA PHE A 223 -4.14 1.08 -5.55
C PHE A 223 -5.15 2.02 -4.88
N THR A 224 -5.02 2.25 -3.58
CA THR A 224 -5.85 3.25 -2.88
C THR A 224 -5.61 4.64 -3.44
N ALA A 225 -4.35 5.05 -3.59
CA ALA A 225 -4.02 6.35 -4.15
C ALA A 225 -4.41 6.48 -5.64
N GLY A 226 -4.34 5.39 -6.41
CA GLY A 226 -4.81 5.36 -7.80
C GLY A 226 -6.33 5.51 -7.95
N LEU A 227 -7.10 5.15 -6.91
CA LEU A 227 -8.56 5.14 -6.91
C LEU A 227 -9.21 6.25 -6.09
N ASP A 228 -8.45 6.98 -5.26
CA ASP A 228 -8.97 7.98 -4.33
C ASP A 228 -8.12 9.27 -4.34
N ASP A 229 -8.69 10.36 -4.81
CA ASP A 229 -8.01 11.64 -5.01
C ASP A 229 -7.79 12.45 -3.71
N ARG A 230 -8.29 11.98 -2.57
CA ARG A 230 -8.04 12.58 -1.26
C ARG A 230 -6.57 12.48 -0.86
N ILE A 231 -5.85 11.48 -1.35
CA ILE A 231 -4.41 11.28 -1.09
C ILE A 231 -3.61 12.27 -1.94
N LYS A 232 -2.79 13.13 -1.30
CA LYS A 232 -1.98 14.16 -1.95
C LYS A 232 -0.55 13.75 -2.21
N ALA A 233 0.01 12.91 -1.34
CA ALA A 233 1.37 12.39 -1.48
C ALA A 233 1.41 10.91 -1.11
N THR A 234 2.14 10.12 -1.89
CA THR A 234 2.22 8.66 -1.75
C THR A 234 3.68 8.23 -1.65
N VAL A 235 4.00 7.38 -0.68
CA VAL A 235 5.29 6.68 -0.60
C VAL A 235 5.06 5.18 -0.76
N LEU A 236 5.80 4.58 -1.68
CA LEU A 236 5.81 3.14 -1.94
C LEU A 236 7.20 2.58 -1.65
N ALA A 237 7.35 1.87 -0.54
CA ALA A 237 8.60 1.26 -0.12
C ALA A 237 8.58 -0.26 -0.38
N GLY A 238 9.59 -0.78 -1.09
CA GLY A 238 9.83 -2.22 -1.27
C GLY A 238 8.69 -2.97 -1.98
N TRP A 239 8.10 -2.41 -3.06
CA TRP A 239 7.09 -3.11 -3.86
C TRP A 239 7.09 -2.71 -5.35
N THR A 240 7.44 -1.47 -5.67
CA THR A 240 7.44 -0.99 -7.06
C THR A 240 8.40 -1.81 -7.92
N ASN A 241 7.87 -2.44 -8.98
CA ASN A 241 8.61 -3.34 -9.87
C ASN A 241 7.82 -3.49 -11.19
N THR A 242 8.01 -4.56 -11.93
CA THR A 242 7.09 -5.05 -12.95
C THR A 242 6.47 -6.37 -12.48
N PHE A 243 5.23 -6.67 -12.88
CA PHE A 243 4.64 -7.98 -12.56
C PHE A 243 5.52 -9.12 -13.08
N ARG A 244 6.06 -8.96 -14.29
CA ARG A 244 6.97 -9.94 -14.87
C ARG A 244 8.24 -10.14 -14.05
N GLY A 245 8.84 -9.05 -13.57
CA GLY A 245 10.16 -9.07 -12.92
C GLY A 245 10.13 -9.53 -11.46
N SER A 246 8.95 -9.50 -10.83
CA SER A 246 8.80 -9.90 -9.43
C SER A 246 7.64 -10.87 -9.25
N ILE A 247 6.40 -10.42 -9.36
CA ILE A 247 5.20 -11.20 -8.99
C ILE A 247 5.07 -12.51 -9.76
N LEU A 248 5.45 -12.52 -11.04
CA LEU A 248 5.43 -13.73 -11.88
C LEU A 248 6.76 -14.48 -11.91
N ALA A 249 7.84 -13.86 -11.42
CA ALA A 249 9.18 -14.45 -11.47
C ALA A 249 9.50 -15.34 -10.26
N MET A 250 8.83 -15.11 -9.13
CA MET A 250 9.07 -15.83 -7.89
C MET A 250 7.80 -15.91 -7.05
N HIS A 251 7.85 -16.67 -5.96
CA HIS A 251 6.70 -16.82 -5.06
C HIS A 251 6.43 -15.51 -4.30
N HIS A 252 5.21 -15.01 -4.44
CA HIS A 252 4.67 -13.88 -3.68
C HIS A 252 3.39 -14.24 -2.94
N CYS A 253 3.01 -13.39 -1.98
CA CYS A 253 1.71 -13.50 -1.35
C CYS A 253 0.60 -13.38 -2.40
N ILE A 254 -0.40 -14.23 -2.27
CA ILE A 254 -1.51 -14.36 -3.23
C ILE A 254 -2.31 -13.04 -3.41
N ASP A 255 -2.24 -12.10 -2.48
CA ASP A 255 -2.85 -10.78 -2.60
C ASP A 255 -2.27 -9.91 -3.72
N ASN A 256 -1.07 -10.25 -4.24
CA ASN A 256 -0.47 -9.58 -5.39
C ASN A 256 -1.09 -10.00 -6.73
N TYR A 257 -1.84 -11.10 -6.76
CA TYR A 257 -2.41 -11.66 -8.00
C TYR A 257 -3.83 -11.15 -8.21
N LEU A 258 -3.99 -10.20 -9.14
CA LEU A 258 -5.29 -9.65 -9.52
C LEU A 258 -5.78 -10.34 -10.80
N PRO A 259 -6.97 -10.99 -10.78
CA PRO A 259 -7.50 -11.69 -11.94
C PRO A 259 -7.62 -10.79 -13.18
N GLY A 260 -6.98 -11.18 -14.28
CA GLY A 260 -7.08 -10.51 -15.57
C GLY A 260 -6.31 -9.19 -15.69
N ILE A 261 -5.64 -8.67 -14.65
CA ILE A 261 -5.03 -7.33 -14.68
C ILE A 261 -3.98 -7.16 -15.79
N LEU A 262 -3.25 -8.22 -16.13
CA LEU A 262 -2.25 -8.19 -17.20
C LEU A 262 -2.83 -8.00 -18.60
N LEU A 263 -4.13 -8.22 -18.80
CA LEU A 263 -4.82 -7.90 -20.05
C LEU A 263 -4.88 -6.38 -20.28
N ASP A 264 -4.91 -5.60 -19.20
CA ASP A 264 -5.11 -4.15 -19.23
C ASP A 264 -3.83 -3.37 -18.93
N ALA A 265 -3.00 -3.84 -18.00
CA ALA A 265 -1.89 -3.03 -17.43
C ALA A 265 -0.71 -3.87 -16.94
N GLU A 266 0.47 -3.26 -16.91
CA GLU A 266 1.61 -3.62 -16.07
C GLU A 266 1.58 -2.82 -14.76
N GLN A 267 2.41 -3.21 -13.81
CA GLN A 267 2.43 -2.59 -12.49
C GLN A 267 2.71 -1.08 -12.54
N PRO A 268 3.67 -0.56 -13.33
CA PRO A 268 3.90 0.88 -13.46
C PRO A 268 2.69 1.66 -14.00
N ASP A 269 1.88 1.06 -14.88
CA ASP A 269 0.66 1.70 -15.39
C ASP A 269 -0.34 1.96 -14.25
N LEU A 270 -0.50 0.97 -13.36
CA LEU A 270 -1.42 1.07 -12.22
C LEU A 270 -0.92 2.07 -11.18
N ILE A 271 0.39 2.06 -10.89
CA ILE A 271 1.03 3.06 -10.02
C ILE A 271 0.90 4.45 -10.66
N GLY A 272 1.03 4.54 -11.97
CA GLY A 272 0.86 5.76 -12.76
C GLY A 272 -0.51 6.44 -12.61
N LEU A 273 -1.56 5.72 -12.14
CA LEU A 273 -2.84 6.32 -11.77
C LEU A 273 -2.73 7.38 -10.65
N ILE A 274 -1.63 7.40 -9.90
CA ILE A 274 -1.36 8.42 -8.88
C ILE A 274 -1.04 9.77 -9.51
N ALA A 275 -0.36 9.79 -10.65
CA ALA A 275 0.01 11.03 -11.33
C ALA A 275 -1.23 11.92 -11.63
N PRO A 276 -1.16 13.26 -11.58
CA PRO A 276 0.04 14.07 -11.37
C PRO A 276 0.39 14.34 -9.89
N ARG A 277 -0.28 13.66 -8.93
CA ARG A 277 -0.04 13.83 -7.49
C ARG A 277 1.34 13.28 -7.09
N SER A 278 1.86 13.76 -5.97
CA SER A 278 3.21 13.44 -5.51
C SER A 278 3.40 11.95 -5.22
N LEU A 279 4.46 11.37 -5.81
CA LEU A 279 4.85 9.96 -5.64
C LEU A 279 6.33 9.83 -5.32
N PHE A 280 6.65 9.08 -4.27
CA PHE A 280 8.01 8.67 -3.93
C PHE A 280 8.11 7.13 -3.96
N VAL A 281 9.09 6.62 -4.69
CA VAL A 281 9.43 5.19 -4.73
C VAL A 281 10.72 4.95 -3.96
N GLU A 282 10.70 4.05 -2.98
CA GLU A 282 11.87 3.64 -2.21
C GLU A 282 12.11 2.14 -2.37
N SER A 283 13.34 1.73 -2.70
CA SER A 283 13.69 0.31 -2.86
C SER A 283 15.14 0.03 -2.50
N GLY A 284 15.37 -1.10 -1.82
CA GLY A 284 16.72 -1.61 -1.54
C GLY A 284 17.38 -2.17 -2.80
N GLU A 285 18.66 -1.86 -3.03
CA GLU A 285 19.43 -2.37 -4.18
C GLU A 285 19.66 -3.89 -4.12
N ASN A 286 19.60 -4.46 -2.91
CA ASN A 286 19.81 -5.89 -2.65
C ASN A 286 18.49 -6.59 -2.24
N ASP A 287 17.34 -6.03 -2.61
CA ASP A 287 16.04 -6.65 -2.30
C ASP A 287 15.89 -7.97 -3.09
N PRO A 288 15.78 -9.13 -2.41
CA PRO A 288 15.73 -10.43 -3.08
C PRO A 288 14.37 -10.72 -3.74
N ILE A 289 13.32 -10.00 -3.37
CA ILE A 289 11.95 -10.25 -3.85
C ILE A 289 11.44 -9.18 -4.81
N PHE A 290 12.12 -8.01 -4.87
CA PHE A 290 11.86 -6.95 -5.84
C PHE A 290 13.17 -6.57 -6.55
N PRO A 291 13.62 -7.36 -7.57
CA PRO A 291 14.92 -7.22 -8.21
C PRO A 291 15.16 -5.82 -8.77
N LEU A 292 16.35 -5.27 -8.49
CA LEU A 292 16.74 -3.89 -8.80
C LEU A 292 16.59 -3.52 -10.29
N GLU A 293 16.91 -4.46 -11.19
CA GLU A 293 16.79 -4.22 -12.64
C GLU A 293 15.35 -3.84 -13.03
N ASN A 294 14.38 -4.60 -12.53
CA ASN A 294 12.97 -4.37 -12.83
C ASN A 294 12.37 -3.20 -12.00
N VAL A 295 12.95 -2.86 -10.84
CA VAL A 295 12.66 -1.59 -10.15
C VAL A 295 13.07 -0.42 -11.02
N ARG A 296 14.26 -0.46 -11.63
CA ARG A 296 14.73 0.60 -12.54
C ARG A 296 13.87 0.72 -13.79
N GLU A 297 13.41 -0.41 -14.36
CA GLU A 297 12.45 -0.45 -15.46
C GLU A 297 11.15 0.28 -15.06
N ALA A 298 10.56 -0.11 -13.94
CA ALA A 298 9.33 0.51 -13.43
C ALA A 298 9.48 2.02 -13.14
N ILE A 299 10.60 2.44 -12.55
CA ILE A 299 10.91 3.86 -12.32
C ILE A 299 11.01 4.62 -13.64
N ALA A 300 11.62 4.03 -14.68
CA ALA A 300 11.74 4.67 -16.00
C ALA A 300 10.34 4.87 -16.62
N GLU A 301 9.50 3.85 -16.59
CA GLU A 301 8.10 3.95 -17.08
C GLU A 301 7.29 4.99 -16.30
N LEU A 302 7.42 5.05 -14.97
CA LEU A 302 6.75 6.05 -14.15
C LEU A 302 7.22 7.47 -14.48
N LYS A 303 8.51 7.69 -14.74
CA LYS A 303 9.03 8.99 -15.19
C LYS A 303 8.40 9.42 -16.52
N GLU A 304 8.24 8.52 -17.47
CA GLU A 304 7.58 8.79 -18.75
C GLU A 304 6.09 9.18 -18.54
N ILE A 305 5.38 8.47 -17.63
CA ILE A 305 3.99 8.80 -17.29
C ILE A 305 3.88 10.20 -16.68
N TYR A 306 4.73 10.51 -15.70
CA TYR A 306 4.75 11.83 -15.05
C TYR A 306 5.18 12.95 -16.00
N TYR A 307 6.18 12.69 -16.86
CA TYR A 307 6.60 13.62 -17.91
C TYR A 307 5.45 13.93 -18.89
N GLY A 308 4.74 12.91 -19.35
CA GLY A 308 3.57 13.07 -20.23
C GLY A 308 2.42 13.90 -19.63
N MET A 309 2.40 14.04 -18.31
CA MET A 309 1.43 14.85 -17.57
C MET A 309 1.97 16.22 -17.12
N ASN A 310 3.18 16.60 -17.55
CA ASN A 310 3.89 17.81 -17.09
C ASN A 310 4.05 17.86 -15.56
N ALA A 311 4.27 16.73 -14.92
CA ALA A 311 4.33 16.58 -13.46
C ALA A 311 5.60 15.83 -12.99
N LEU A 312 6.67 15.84 -13.78
CA LEU A 312 7.89 15.09 -13.47
C LEU A 312 8.48 15.50 -12.11
N ASP A 313 8.35 16.75 -11.71
CA ASP A 313 8.79 17.27 -10.41
C ASP A 313 8.01 16.69 -9.22
N CYS A 314 6.83 16.11 -9.48
CA CYS A 314 6.03 15.40 -8.47
C CYS A 314 6.46 13.94 -8.26
N PHE A 315 7.41 13.42 -9.07
CA PHE A 315 7.91 12.07 -8.96
C PHE A 315 9.35 12.05 -8.42
N GLN A 316 9.58 11.31 -7.34
CA GLN A 316 10.91 11.07 -6.81
C GLN A 316 11.15 9.60 -6.52
N SER A 317 12.42 9.19 -6.45
CA SER A 317 12.81 7.83 -6.10
C SER A 317 14.13 7.80 -5.34
N ASP A 318 14.28 6.79 -4.48
CA ASP A 318 15.52 6.48 -3.79
C ASP A 318 15.83 4.99 -3.88
N LEU A 319 16.94 4.65 -4.53
CA LEU A 319 17.52 3.32 -4.53
C LEU A 319 18.65 3.33 -3.51
N PHE A 320 18.51 2.59 -2.42
CA PHE A 320 19.44 2.63 -1.30
C PHE A 320 20.21 1.31 -1.14
N PRO A 321 21.43 1.32 -0.58
CA PRO A 321 22.24 0.12 -0.37
C PRO A 321 21.70 -0.69 0.83
N GLY A 322 20.54 -1.31 0.66
CA GLY A 322 19.83 -2.13 1.64
C GLY A 322 19.10 -3.28 0.98
N SER A 323 18.37 -4.04 1.76
CA SER A 323 17.57 -5.20 1.34
C SER A 323 16.08 -4.87 1.29
N HIS A 324 15.22 -5.86 1.62
CA HIS A 324 13.76 -5.69 1.70
C HIS A 324 13.39 -5.00 3.02
N GLU A 325 13.50 -3.69 3.08
CA GLU A 325 13.31 -2.88 4.28
C GLU A 325 12.92 -1.43 3.94
N ILE A 326 12.45 -0.68 4.91
CA ILE A 326 12.27 0.77 4.81
C ILE A 326 13.58 1.47 5.20
N SER A 327 14.16 2.24 4.28
CA SER A 327 15.26 3.14 4.60
C SER A 327 14.77 4.40 5.30
N GLY A 328 13.77 5.05 4.75
CA GLY A 328 13.21 6.31 5.26
C GLY A 328 14.15 7.51 5.12
N ARG A 329 15.40 7.31 4.66
CA ARG A 329 16.48 8.33 4.63
C ARG A 329 16.13 9.59 3.83
N LYS A 330 15.16 9.49 2.91
CA LYS A 330 14.65 10.61 2.11
C LYS A 330 13.13 10.68 2.13
N SER A 331 12.45 9.53 2.13
CA SER A 331 11.01 9.44 1.98
C SER A 331 10.24 10.05 3.14
N PHE A 332 10.75 9.96 4.37
CA PHE A 332 10.07 10.53 5.54
C PHE A 332 10.02 12.06 5.50
N ASP A 333 11.16 12.71 5.24
CA ASP A 333 11.21 14.17 5.16
C ASP A 333 10.47 14.69 3.95
N TRP A 334 10.63 14.02 2.79
CA TRP A 334 9.89 14.34 1.57
C TRP A 334 8.36 14.30 1.78
N LEU A 335 7.84 13.25 2.41
CA LEU A 335 6.39 13.13 2.66
C LEU A 335 5.90 14.25 3.58
N ALA A 336 6.66 14.55 4.64
CA ALA A 336 6.32 15.63 5.56
C ALA A 336 6.34 17.00 4.87
N GLU A 337 7.27 17.27 3.97
CA GLU A 337 7.36 18.50 3.19
C GLU A 337 6.17 18.63 2.22
N CYS A 338 5.84 17.58 1.46
CA CYS A 338 4.69 17.55 0.56
C CYS A 338 3.36 17.82 1.25
N LEU A 339 3.20 17.39 2.51
CA LEU A 339 1.95 17.57 3.25
C LEU A 339 1.89 18.86 4.05
N ARG A 340 3.00 19.60 4.22
CA ARG A 340 3.03 20.92 4.85
C ARG A 340 2.74 22.05 3.86
N SER A 341 3.10 21.86 2.60
CA SER A 341 2.80 22.79 1.50
C SER A 341 1.32 22.72 1.11
#